data_044b50ea46be28530f02401a2d805247
#
_entry.id   044b50ea46be28530f02401a2d805247
#
_cell.length_a   1.000
_cell.length_b   1.000
_cell.length_c   1.000
_cell.angle_alpha   90.00
_cell.angle_beta   90.00
_cell.angle_gamma   90.00
#
_symmetry.space_group_name_H-M   'P 1'
#
loop_
_entity.id
_entity.type
_entity.pdbx_description
1 polymer ?
#
loop_
_entity_poly.entity_id
_entity_poly.type
_entity_poly.pdbx_seq_one_letter_code
_entity_poly.pdbx_strand_id
1 'polypeptide(L)'
;MIGRLNHVAIAVPDLTAASRLYAQTLGAKVSEPIAQPKHGVTVVFVELPNTKIELLHPLGGQSPIAGFLERNPAGGIHHVCYEVDDILAARDRLKAAGARVLGDGEPKIGAHEKPVLFLHPKDFAGTLIELEQA
;
A
#
# COMPACT_ATOMS: atom_id res chain seq x y z
N MET A 1 -8.85 15.24 8.85
CA MET A 1 -7.43 14.86 8.86
C MET A 1 -7.06 14.09 7.61
N ILE A 2 -7.67 12.92 7.36
CA ILE A 2 -7.41 12.20 6.11
C ILE A 2 -8.11 12.88 4.94
N GLY A 3 -7.41 12.91 3.80
CA GLY A 3 -7.91 13.50 2.57
C GLY A 3 -8.28 12.43 1.55
N ARG A 4 -7.70 12.49 0.36
CA ARG A 4 -8.01 11.59 -0.74
C ARG A 4 -7.57 10.15 -0.45
N LEU A 5 -8.30 9.20 -1.01
CA LEU A 5 -7.82 7.82 -1.15
C LEU A 5 -6.72 7.83 -2.22
N ASN A 6 -5.48 7.60 -1.80
CA ASN A 6 -4.35 7.57 -2.74
C ASN A 6 -4.35 6.28 -3.54
N HIS A 7 -4.45 5.14 -2.86
CA HIS A 7 -4.52 3.84 -3.52
C HIS A 7 -5.04 2.74 -2.60
N VAL A 8 -5.42 1.63 -3.22
CA VAL A 8 -5.62 0.35 -2.56
C VAL A 8 -4.55 -0.61 -3.08
N ALA A 9 -3.79 -1.21 -2.18
CA ALA A 9 -2.72 -2.14 -2.53
C ALA A 9 -3.21 -3.58 -2.39
N ILE A 10 -3.01 -4.36 -3.43
CA ILE A 10 -3.39 -5.78 -3.49
C ILE A 10 -2.12 -6.60 -3.69
N ALA A 11 -1.84 -7.50 -2.74
CA ALA A 11 -0.76 -8.45 -2.88
C ALA A 11 -1.23 -9.61 -3.75
N VAL A 12 -0.43 -9.98 -4.75
CA VAL A 12 -0.80 -11.01 -5.74
C VAL A 12 0.31 -12.06 -5.85
N PRO A 13 -0.05 -13.35 -5.98
CA PRO A 13 0.94 -14.42 -6.13
C PRO A 13 1.54 -14.49 -7.53
N ASP A 14 0.87 -13.93 -8.53
CA ASP A 14 1.30 -13.90 -9.93
C ASP A 14 0.98 -12.53 -10.54
N LEU A 15 1.99 -11.68 -10.65
CA LEU A 15 1.80 -10.30 -11.09
C LEU A 15 1.35 -10.21 -12.56
N THR A 16 1.87 -11.10 -13.43
CA THR A 16 1.48 -11.11 -14.83
C THR A 16 0.01 -11.50 -14.99
N ALA A 17 -0.44 -12.53 -14.28
CA ALA A 17 -1.83 -12.95 -14.32
C ALA A 17 -2.77 -11.88 -13.77
N ALA A 18 -2.41 -11.24 -12.67
CA ALA A 18 -3.20 -10.16 -12.07
C ALA A 18 -3.28 -8.94 -12.99
N SER A 19 -2.17 -8.57 -13.62
CA SER A 19 -2.13 -7.46 -14.60
C SER A 19 -3.05 -7.73 -15.78
N ARG A 20 -3.04 -8.94 -16.32
CA ARG A 20 -3.93 -9.34 -17.42
C ARG A 20 -5.40 -9.29 -17.00
N LEU A 21 -5.71 -9.74 -15.79
CA LEU A 21 -7.07 -9.71 -15.26
C LEU A 21 -7.62 -8.28 -15.27
N TYR A 22 -6.84 -7.34 -14.75
CA TYR A 22 -7.25 -5.93 -14.73
C TYR A 22 -7.32 -5.32 -16.13
N ALA A 23 -6.34 -5.59 -16.99
CA ALA A 23 -6.31 -5.01 -18.33
C ALA A 23 -7.37 -5.61 -19.26
N GLN A 24 -7.48 -6.93 -19.30
CA GLN A 24 -8.31 -7.62 -20.30
C GLN A 24 -9.72 -7.88 -19.79
N THR A 25 -9.87 -8.37 -18.56
CA THR A 25 -11.19 -8.71 -18.03
C THR A 25 -11.92 -7.49 -17.49
N LEU A 26 -11.21 -6.63 -16.74
CA LEU A 26 -11.80 -5.43 -16.14
C LEU A 26 -11.65 -4.17 -17.01
N GLY A 27 -10.89 -4.26 -18.10
CA GLY A 27 -10.76 -3.15 -19.05
C GLY A 27 -10.02 -1.93 -18.51
N ALA A 28 -9.16 -2.11 -17.53
CA ALA A 28 -8.43 -1.02 -16.89
C ALA A 28 -7.12 -0.71 -17.62
N LYS A 29 -6.62 0.51 -17.40
CA LYS A 29 -5.29 0.92 -17.85
C LYS A 29 -4.26 0.47 -16.83
N VAL A 30 -3.33 -0.40 -17.22
CA VAL A 30 -2.27 -0.92 -16.36
C VAL A 30 -0.90 -0.49 -16.85
N SER A 31 -0.01 -0.21 -15.88
CA SER A 31 1.38 0.12 -16.18
C SER A 31 2.21 -1.11 -16.48
N GLU A 32 3.44 -0.88 -16.98
CA GLU A 32 4.47 -1.91 -16.97
C GLU A 32 4.89 -2.21 -15.53
N PRO A 33 5.42 -3.42 -15.25
CA PRO A 33 5.97 -3.73 -13.93
C PRO A 33 7.15 -2.83 -13.57
N ILE A 34 7.19 -2.36 -12.34
CA ILE A 34 8.24 -1.50 -11.83
C ILE A 34 8.85 -2.16 -10.60
N ALA A 35 10.12 -2.53 -10.68
CA ALA A 35 10.83 -3.08 -9.54
C ALA A 35 11.16 -1.98 -8.53
N GLN A 36 10.87 -2.24 -7.26
CA GLN A 36 11.19 -1.33 -6.15
C GLN A 36 11.98 -2.09 -5.09
N PRO A 37 13.29 -2.31 -5.32
CA PRO A 37 14.12 -3.13 -4.43
C PRO A 37 14.17 -2.61 -2.99
N LYS A 38 14.13 -1.29 -2.79
CA LYS A 38 14.12 -0.69 -1.45
C LYS A 38 12.88 -1.06 -0.64
N HIS A 39 11.79 -1.38 -1.32
CA HIS A 39 10.51 -1.74 -0.68
C HIS A 39 10.24 -3.25 -0.75
N GLY A 40 11.12 -4.01 -1.40
CA GLY A 40 10.98 -5.46 -1.50
C GLY A 40 9.79 -5.92 -2.34
N VAL A 41 9.36 -5.11 -3.30
CA VAL A 41 8.21 -5.42 -4.15
C VAL A 41 8.46 -5.03 -5.60
N THR A 42 7.77 -5.72 -6.52
CA THR A 42 7.51 -5.26 -7.88
C THR A 42 6.06 -4.79 -7.93
N VAL A 43 5.82 -3.62 -8.48
CA VAL A 43 4.49 -3.00 -8.52
C VAL A 43 4.00 -2.81 -9.94
N VAL A 44 2.68 -3.00 -10.12
CA VAL A 44 1.94 -2.57 -11.31
C VAL A 44 0.88 -1.59 -10.85
N PHE A 45 0.81 -0.43 -11.49
CA PHE A 45 -0.22 0.57 -11.21
C PHE A 45 -1.41 0.36 -12.14
N VAL A 46 -2.60 0.33 -11.55
CA VAL A 46 -3.87 0.29 -12.28
C VAL A 46 -4.54 1.64 -12.08
N GLU A 47 -4.59 2.43 -13.14
CA GLU A 47 -5.16 3.79 -13.08
C GLU A 47 -6.69 3.75 -13.18
N LEU A 48 -7.35 4.40 -12.24
CA LEU A 48 -8.79 4.60 -12.22
C LEU A 48 -9.11 6.10 -12.28
N PRO A 49 -10.33 6.49 -12.66
CA PRO A 49 -10.68 7.93 -12.71
C PRO A 49 -10.56 8.66 -11.38
N ASN A 50 -10.74 7.97 -10.26
CA ASN A 50 -10.81 8.56 -8.92
C ASN A 50 -9.65 8.17 -7.99
N THR A 51 -8.89 7.13 -8.32
CA THR A 51 -7.76 6.65 -7.52
C THR A 51 -6.93 5.67 -8.36
N LYS A 52 -6.11 4.87 -7.72
CA LYS A 52 -5.38 3.78 -8.38
C LYS A 52 -5.34 2.54 -7.49
N ILE A 53 -5.12 1.41 -8.12
CA ILE A 53 -4.80 0.14 -7.44
C ILE A 53 -3.31 -0.12 -7.65
N GLU A 54 -2.64 -0.62 -6.62
CA GLU A 54 -1.27 -1.10 -6.73
C GLU A 54 -1.26 -2.60 -6.56
N LEU A 55 -0.88 -3.31 -7.62
CA LEU A 55 -0.68 -4.75 -7.56
C LEU A 55 0.76 -5.00 -7.12
N LEU A 56 0.95 -5.72 -6.03
CA LEU A 56 2.25 -5.94 -5.41
C LEU A 56 2.62 -7.42 -5.47
N HIS A 57 3.87 -7.69 -5.84
CA HIS A 57 4.45 -9.03 -5.79
C HIS A 57 5.80 -8.96 -5.08
N PRO A 58 6.17 -9.97 -4.27
CA PRO A 58 7.45 -9.96 -3.57
C PRO A 58 8.64 -9.86 -4.50
N LEU A 59 9.62 -9.03 -4.13
CA LEU A 59 10.90 -8.90 -4.81
C LEU A 59 12.01 -9.16 -3.79
N GLY A 60 12.81 -10.18 -4.03
CA GLY A 60 13.87 -10.57 -3.10
C GLY A 60 13.37 -11.46 -1.97
N GLY A 61 14.32 -11.89 -1.12
CA GLY A 61 14.07 -12.91 -0.08
C GLY A 61 13.44 -12.37 1.20
N GLN A 62 13.33 -11.06 1.36
CA GLN A 62 12.83 -10.42 2.58
C GLN A 62 11.74 -9.40 2.29
N SER A 63 10.80 -9.79 1.44
CA SER A 63 9.69 -8.90 1.10
C SER A 63 8.73 -8.76 2.28
N PRO A 64 8.25 -7.52 2.57
CA PRO A 64 7.27 -7.30 3.65
C PRO A 64 5.91 -7.94 3.37
N ILE A 65 5.61 -8.29 2.11
CA ILE A 65 4.34 -8.93 1.76
C ILE A 65 4.43 -10.46 1.63
N ALA A 66 5.63 -11.05 1.78
CA ALA A 66 5.80 -12.50 1.68
C ALA A 66 4.96 -13.26 2.71
N GLY A 67 4.99 -12.82 3.97
CA GLY A 67 4.19 -13.42 5.03
C GLY A 67 2.69 -13.29 4.80
N PHE A 68 2.25 -12.17 4.22
CA PHE A 68 0.85 -11.98 3.86
C PHE A 68 0.41 -13.01 2.81
N LEU A 69 1.21 -13.25 1.79
CA LEU A 69 0.89 -14.22 0.73
C LEU A 69 0.95 -15.67 1.23
N GLU A 70 1.81 -15.97 2.22
CA GLU A 70 1.79 -17.29 2.88
C GLU A 70 0.44 -17.55 3.56
N ARG A 71 -0.12 -16.54 4.21
CA ARG A 71 -1.43 -16.63 4.89
C ARG A 71 -2.60 -16.48 3.91
N ASN A 72 -2.38 -15.86 2.76
CA ASN A 72 -3.39 -15.58 1.75
C ASN A 72 -2.84 -15.97 0.37
N PRO A 73 -2.75 -17.27 0.08
CA PRO A 73 -2.07 -17.74 -1.14
C PRO A 73 -2.75 -17.32 -2.45
N ALA A 74 -4.03 -16.98 -2.41
CA ALA A 74 -4.75 -16.44 -3.57
C ALA A 74 -4.56 -14.93 -3.75
N GLY A 75 -3.85 -14.28 -2.81
CA GLY A 75 -3.72 -12.82 -2.75
C GLY A 75 -4.85 -12.17 -1.99
N GLY A 76 -4.85 -10.86 -1.96
CA GLY A 76 -5.87 -10.07 -1.29
C GLY A 76 -5.43 -8.63 -1.05
N ILE A 77 -6.34 -7.81 -0.57
CA ILE A 77 -6.05 -6.43 -0.20
C ILE A 77 -5.03 -6.44 0.95
N HIS A 78 -3.89 -5.78 0.73
CA HIS A 78 -2.83 -5.67 1.72
C HIS A 78 -2.99 -4.42 2.57
N HIS A 79 -3.24 -3.27 1.95
CA HIS A 79 -3.44 -2.02 2.67
C HIS A 79 -4.22 -1.00 1.84
N VAL A 80 -4.66 0.05 2.54
CA VAL A 80 -5.33 1.20 1.96
C VAL A 80 -4.52 2.44 2.33
N CYS A 81 -4.26 3.32 1.38
CA CYS A 81 -3.48 4.53 1.59
C CYS A 81 -4.33 5.78 1.47
N TYR A 82 -4.30 6.62 2.50
CA TYR A 82 -4.92 7.94 2.50
C TYR A 82 -3.86 9.05 2.49
N GLU A 83 -4.15 10.14 1.82
CA GLU A 83 -3.30 11.32 1.84
C GLU A 83 -3.62 12.18 3.08
N VAL A 84 -2.58 12.82 3.61
CA VAL A 84 -2.69 13.80 4.69
C VAL A 84 -1.87 15.03 4.34
N ASP A 85 -2.32 16.20 4.78
CA ASP A 85 -1.64 17.46 4.48
C ASP A 85 -0.35 17.63 5.29
N ASP A 86 -0.31 17.12 6.50
CA ASP A 86 0.84 17.20 7.41
C ASP A 86 0.99 15.86 8.13
N ILE A 87 1.94 15.05 7.69
CA ILE A 87 2.11 13.69 8.21
C ILE A 87 2.58 13.68 9.67
N LEU A 88 3.38 14.66 10.08
CA LEU A 88 3.83 14.73 11.48
C LEU A 88 2.69 15.12 12.41
N ALA A 89 1.88 16.09 12.02
CA ALA A 89 0.69 16.46 12.78
C ALA A 89 -0.33 15.32 12.84
N ALA A 90 -0.51 14.60 11.73
CA ALA A 90 -1.38 13.42 11.68
C ALA A 90 -0.88 12.33 12.63
N ARG A 91 0.43 12.03 12.61
CA ARG A 91 1.05 11.07 13.52
C ARG A 91 0.78 11.43 14.98
N ASP A 92 1.06 12.67 15.34
CA ASP A 92 0.94 13.13 16.74
C ASP A 92 -0.52 13.06 17.21
N ARG A 93 -1.45 13.46 16.36
CA ARG A 93 -2.89 13.35 16.64
C ARG A 93 -3.34 11.90 16.84
N LEU A 94 -2.86 10.99 16.00
CA LEU A 94 -3.21 9.57 16.08
C LEU A 94 -2.65 8.93 17.35
N LYS A 95 -1.40 9.23 17.69
CA LYS A 95 -0.79 8.76 18.94
C LYS A 95 -1.54 9.27 20.16
N ALA A 96 -1.94 10.53 20.17
CA ALA A 96 -2.73 11.11 21.25
C ALA A 96 -4.09 10.45 21.40
N ALA A 97 -4.66 9.93 20.32
CA ALA A 97 -5.91 9.18 20.31
C ALA A 97 -5.73 7.68 20.65
N GLY A 98 -4.49 7.24 20.93
CA GLY A 98 -4.19 5.86 21.30
C GLY A 98 -3.91 4.92 20.15
N ALA A 99 -3.84 5.41 18.91
CA ALA A 99 -3.52 4.57 17.76
C ALA A 99 -2.02 4.24 17.72
N ARG A 100 -1.71 3.03 17.26
CA ARG A 100 -0.31 2.56 17.15
C ARG A 100 0.21 2.84 15.74
N VAL A 101 1.31 3.60 15.69
CA VAL A 101 2.09 3.82 14.48
C VAL A 101 3.17 2.74 14.42
N LEU A 102 3.24 1.99 13.31
CA LEU A 102 4.18 0.89 13.16
C LEU A 102 5.62 1.40 13.00
N GLY A 103 6.57 0.52 13.31
CA GLY A 103 8.00 0.84 13.28
C GLY A 103 8.39 1.77 14.43
N ASP A 104 9.30 2.70 14.16
CA ASP A 104 9.80 3.66 15.16
C ASP A 104 8.91 4.92 15.30
N GLY A 105 7.82 4.98 14.54
CA GLY A 105 6.92 6.13 14.55
C GLY A 105 7.40 7.33 13.72
N GLU A 106 8.52 7.19 13.03
CA GLU A 106 9.02 8.22 12.13
C GLU A 106 8.63 7.94 10.68
N PRO A 107 8.22 8.97 9.91
CA PRO A 107 7.90 8.77 8.50
C PRO A 107 9.10 8.25 7.72
N LYS A 108 8.84 7.35 6.78
CA LYS A 108 9.81 6.82 5.82
C LYS A 108 9.42 7.28 4.42
N ILE A 109 10.37 7.29 3.51
CA ILE A 109 10.07 7.61 2.10
C ILE A 109 9.46 6.39 1.43
N GLY A 110 8.23 6.53 0.94
CA GLY A 110 7.49 5.47 0.28
C GLY A 110 7.75 5.37 -1.22
N ALA A 111 6.93 4.56 -1.87
CA ALA A 111 7.07 4.24 -3.30
C ALA A 111 6.91 5.45 -4.23
N HIS A 112 6.17 6.48 -3.80
CA HIS A 112 5.97 7.72 -4.56
C HIS A 112 6.96 8.82 -4.18
N GLU A 113 8.04 8.47 -3.47
CA GLU A 113 9.06 9.39 -3.00
C GLU A 113 8.55 10.46 -2.03
N LYS A 114 7.50 10.13 -1.30
CA LYS A 114 6.89 10.98 -0.29
C LYS A 114 6.94 10.31 1.08
N PRO A 115 6.92 11.08 2.17
CA PRO A 115 6.87 10.52 3.52
C PRO A 115 5.59 9.71 3.74
N VAL A 116 5.74 8.53 4.32
CA VAL A 116 4.64 7.63 4.65
C VAL A 116 4.75 7.11 6.08
N LEU A 117 3.61 6.70 6.64
CA LEU A 117 3.50 5.98 7.90
C LEU A 117 2.50 4.84 7.74
N PHE A 118 2.68 3.78 8.52
CA PHE A 118 1.71 2.69 8.60
C PHE A 118 1.11 2.62 9.99
N LEU A 119 -0.19 2.34 10.06
CA LEU A 119 -0.96 2.26 11.29
C LEU A 119 -1.39 0.81 11.54
N HIS A 120 -1.35 0.39 12.81
CA HIS A 120 -1.62 -0.99 13.17
C HIS A 120 -3.07 -1.39 12.84
N PRO A 121 -3.30 -2.50 12.12
CA PRO A 121 -4.64 -2.89 11.66
C PRO A 121 -5.63 -3.14 12.78
N LYS A 122 -5.19 -3.55 13.98
CA LYS A 122 -6.09 -3.77 15.13
C LYS A 122 -6.78 -2.50 15.59
N ASP A 123 -6.22 -1.33 15.30
CA ASP A 123 -6.80 -0.04 15.66
C ASP A 123 -7.73 0.52 14.56
N PHE A 124 -7.76 -0.14 13.39
CA PHE A 124 -8.47 0.36 12.21
C PHE A 124 -9.31 -0.74 11.54
N ALA A 125 -10.13 -1.40 12.34
CA ALA A 125 -11.10 -2.40 11.87
C ALA A 125 -10.47 -3.55 11.06
N GLY A 126 -9.24 -3.96 11.43
CA GLY A 126 -8.55 -5.06 10.79
C GLY A 126 -7.85 -4.68 9.49
N THR A 127 -7.78 -3.40 9.15
CA THR A 127 -7.18 -2.91 7.91
C THR A 127 -5.85 -2.22 8.19
N LEU A 128 -4.79 -2.66 7.53
CA LEU A 128 -3.52 -1.94 7.53
C LEU A 128 -3.70 -0.63 6.76
N ILE A 129 -3.43 0.49 7.43
CA ILE A 129 -3.57 1.82 6.85
C ILE A 129 -2.19 2.40 6.59
N GLU A 130 -2.00 2.92 5.39
CA GLU A 130 -0.87 3.77 5.04
C GLU A 130 -1.34 5.23 5.01
N LEU A 131 -0.54 6.12 5.54
CA LEU A 131 -0.72 7.57 5.35
C LEU A 131 0.43 8.08 4.51
N GLU A 132 0.13 8.90 3.52
CA GLU A 132 1.13 9.50 2.64
C GLU A 132 0.98 11.02 2.67
N GLN A 133 2.10 11.72 2.78
CA GLN A 133 2.12 13.18 2.67
C GLN A 133 1.61 13.62 1.30
N ALA A 134 0.62 14.46 1.29
CA ALA A 134 0.06 14.98 0.04
C ALA A 134 1.06 15.81 -0.78
#